data_41ea150e439d807687df764c1c04e7e8
#
_entry.id   41ea150e439d807687df764c1c04e7e8
#
_cell.length_a   1.000
_cell.length_b   1.000
_cell.length_c   1.000
_cell.angle_alpha   90.00
_cell.angle_beta   90.00
_cell.angle_gamma   90.00
#
_symmetry.space_group_name_H-M   'P 1'
#
loop_
_entity.id
_entity.type
_entity.pdbx_description
1 polymer ?
#
loop_
_entity_poly.entity_id
_entity_poly.type
_entity_poly.pdbx_seq_one_letter_code
_entity_poly.pdbx_strand_id
1 'polypeptide(L)'
;MPAMDERTGYGQGYRYVPFITLSELKPRAWITLSGCNFRCKGCFSIARDPVGEPMTVEQLINLVKNSAREFYGDTPLEEVVITGGEPTLDREYLVDLISQLKEFVGGIVLDTNGYLLDKVYLQELIEAGLTEVTFDLKAWDEKLHEWYTGYSNRRILENIQNAYGKVKIVVNTVFIPGIVDEREIEKIAKFLSEIDNKEEIDYRINRFRAELSYEKVSRNPSPEEIERAYSIVAGYMKNSVIGKSCVRERKVGVKRGWLTVFPDGTLKRRTLDDYREENKMLNKRRVTVV
;
A
#
# COMPACT_ATOMS: atom_id res chain seq x y z
N MET A 1 17.38 6.65 -25.41
CA MET A 1 16.59 6.49 -24.20
C MET A 1 15.37 5.65 -24.57
N PRO A 2 15.07 4.51 -23.94
CA PRO A 2 13.81 3.83 -24.14
C PRO A 2 12.70 4.77 -23.71
N ALA A 3 11.61 4.80 -24.45
CA ALA A 3 10.48 5.66 -24.18
C ALA A 3 9.89 5.34 -22.81
N MET A 4 9.71 6.36 -21.97
CA MET A 4 8.98 6.28 -20.72
C MET A 4 7.55 5.80 -21.01
N ASP A 5 7.05 4.78 -20.33
CA ASP A 5 5.63 4.50 -20.34
C ASP A 5 4.92 5.61 -19.54
N GLU A 6 4.32 6.54 -20.24
CA GLU A 6 3.62 7.70 -19.65
C GLU A 6 2.53 7.31 -18.63
N ARG A 7 2.07 6.05 -18.64
CA ARG A 7 1.02 5.57 -17.72
C ARG A 7 1.57 5.05 -16.41
N THR A 8 2.78 4.49 -16.42
CA THR A 8 3.36 3.82 -15.25
C THR A 8 4.44 4.65 -14.57
N GLY A 9 5.08 5.59 -15.28
CA GLY A 9 6.05 6.52 -14.71
C GLY A 9 7.32 5.85 -14.20
N TYR A 10 7.73 4.72 -14.80
CA TYR A 10 9.03 4.15 -14.54
C TYR A 10 9.92 4.26 -15.77
N GLY A 11 11.20 4.39 -15.55
CA GLY A 11 12.23 4.42 -16.59
C GLY A 11 13.40 3.54 -16.18
N GLN A 12 14.32 3.29 -17.10
CA GLN A 12 15.46 2.44 -16.83
C GLN A 12 16.32 3.04 -15.70
N GLY A 13 16.32 2.38 -14.52
CA GLY A 13 17.15 2.73 -13.36
C GLY A 13 16.61 3.84 -12.46
N TYR A 14 15.38 4.31 -12.62
CA TYR A 14 14.75 5.27 -11.71
C TYR A 14 13.24 5.06 -11.56
N ARG A 15 12.70 5.48 -10.41
CA ARG A 15 11.25 5.57 -10.15
C ARG A 15 10.90 6.99 -9.68
N TYR A 16 9.70 7.44 -9.98
CA TYR A 16 9.20 8.72 -9.45
C TYR A 16 8.83 8.55 -7.97
N VAL A 17 9.37 9.44 -7.14
CA VAL A 17 9.16 9.47 -5.69
C VAL A 17 8.57 10.81 -5.31
N PRO A 18 7.30 10.89 -4.89
CA PRO A 18 6.71 12.14 -4.43
C PRO A 18 7.20 12.54 -3.04
N PHE A 19 7.41 11.56 -2.17
CA PHE A 19 7.93 11.72 -0.81
C PHE A 19 8.19 10.36 -0.15
N ILE A 20 8.92 10.40 0.94
CA ILE A 20 8.92 9.35 1.97
C ILE A 20 8.25 9.88 3.23
N THR A 21 7.81 8.98 4.12
CA THR A 21 7.14 9.34 5.37
C THR A 21 7.82 8.66 6.53
N LEU A 22 8.09 9.40 7.61
CA LEU A 22 8.64 8.86 8.86
C LEU A 22 7.56 8.89 9.95
N SER A 23 7.51 7.83 10.77
CA SER A 23 6.58 7.73 11.89
C SER A 23 7.11 8.46 13.11
N GLU A 24 6.24 9.22 13.80
CA GLU A 24 6.59 9.84 15.09
C GLU A 24 6.47 8.88 16.28
N LEU A 25 5.93 7.67 16.06
CA LEU A 25 5.64 6.74 17.15
C LEU A 25 6.74 5.68 17.35
N LYS A 26 7.44 5.34 16.27
CA LYS A 26 8.52 4.35 16.26
C LYS A 26 9.38 4.53 15.01
N PRO A 27 10.64 4.06 15.01
CA PRO A 27 11.53 4.14 13.85
C PRO A 27 11.01 3.32 12.67
N ARG A 28 10.16 3.94 11.87
CA ARG A 28 9.51 3.32 10.69
C ARG A 28 9.39 4.33 9.57
N ALA A 29 9.70 3.89 8.35
CA ALA A 29 9.55 4.71 7.15
C ALA A 29 8.58 4.07 6.15
N TRP A 30 7.94 4.92 5.33
CA TRP A 30 7.20 4.52 4.13
C TRP A 30 7.83 5.17 2.92
N ILE A 31 8.22 4.37 1.95
CA ILE A 31 8.70 4.81 0.64
C ILE A 31 7.50 4.78 -0.32
N THR A 32 7.17 5.92 -0.90
CA THR A 32 6.07 6.04 -1.87
C THR A 32 6.62 6.06 -3.28
N LEU A 33 6.40 4.97 -4.05
CA LEU A 33 6.76 4.89 -5.47
C LEU A 33 5.54 5.21 -6.33
N SER A 34 5.63 6.17 -7.24
CA SER A 34 4.50 6.52 -8.08
C SER A 34 4.42 5.74 -9.40
N GLY A 35 3.21 5.78 -9.99
CA GLY A 35 2.79 4.96 -11.11
C GLY A 35 2.12 3.67 -10.66
N CYS A 36 1.05 3.29 -11.34
CA CYS A 36 0.29 2.06 -11.07
C CYS A 36 -0.24 1.47 -12.37
N ASN A 37 -0.22 0.15 -12.49
CA ASN A 37 -0.89 -0.57 -13.57
C ASN A 37 -2.42 -0.57 -13.41
N PHE A 38 -2.93 -0.55 -12.16
CA PHE A 38 -4.37 -0.52 -11.90
C PHE A 38 -4.96 0.89 -12.04
N ARG A 39 -6.27 0.94 -12.33
CA ARG A 39 -7.07 2.18 -12.41
C ARG A 39 -8.28 2.10 -11.48
N CYS A 40 -8.03 1.69 -10.23
CA CYS A 40 -9.07 1.53 -9.23
C CYS A 40 -9.93 2.80 -9.12
N LYS A 41 -11.25 2.64 -9.26
CA LYS A 41 -12.21 3.75 -9.23
C LYS A 41 -12.19 4.50 -7.89
N GLY A 42 -12.12 3.76 -6.80
CA GLY A 42 -12.05 4.31 -5.44
C GLY A 42 -10.63 4.55 -4.91
N CYS A 43 -9.61 4.60 -5.79
CA CYS A 43 -8.25 4.90 -5.36
C CYS A 43 -8.17 6.29 -4.73
N PHE A 44 -7.41 6.40 -3.65
CA PHE A 44 -7.12 7.69 -3.00
C PHE A 44 -5.62 8.01 -2.95
N SER A 45 -4.77 7.16 -3.53
CA SER A 45 -3.34 7.40 -3.59
C SER A 45 -3.01 8.49 -4.62
N ILE A 46 -2.24 9.50 -4.20
CA ILE A 46 -1.68 10.49 -5.12
C ILE A 46 -0.67 9.86 -6.09
N ALA A 47 -0.08 8.74 -5.69
CA ALA A 47 0.95 8.01 -6.42
C ALA A 47 0.37 7.05 -7.49
N ARG A 48 -0.95 7.05 -7.73
CA ARG A 48 -1.53 6.26 -8.82
C ARG A 48 -0.95 6.64 -10.18
N ASP A 49 -0.79 7.93 -10.41
CA ASP A 49 -0.17 8.46 -11.61
C ASP A 49 1.29 8.87 -11.32
N PRO A 50 2.17 8.97 -12.33
CA PRO A 50 3.54 9.41 -12.13
C PRO A 50 3.60 10.82 -11.54
N VAL A 51 4.07 10.96 -10.32
CA VAL A 51 4.23 12.25 -9.62
C VAL A 51 5.49 12.21 -8.76
N GLY A 52 6.09 13.35 -8.50
CA GLY A 52 7.33 13.50 -7.74
C GLY A 52 8.56 13.58 -8.64
N GLU A 53 9.73 13.37 -8.06
CA GLU A 53 11.01 13.47 -8.77
C GLU A 53 11.53 12.07 -9.14
N PRO A 54 12.19 11.93 -10.30
CA PRO A 54 12.85 10.68 -10.66
C PRO A 54 14.07 10.46 -9.76
N MET A 55 14.10 9.32 -9.08
CA MET A 55 15.19 8.95 -8.17
C MET A 55 15.74 7.57 -8.53
N THR A 56 17.06 7.46 -8.58
CA THR A 56 17.75 6.16 -8.59
C THR A 56 17.64 5.49 -7.23
N VAL A 57 17.94 4.20 -7.14
CA VAL A 57 17.94 3.48 -5.86
C VAL A 57 18.92 4.14 -4.88
N GLU A 58 20.13 4.48 -5.33
CA GLU A 58 21.14 5.14 -4.49
C GLU A 58 20.65 6.48 -3.92
N GLN A 59 20.03 7.31 -4.74
CA GLN A 59 19.46 8.60 -4.29
C GLN A 59 18.37 8.39 -3.24
N LEU A 60 17.49 7.42 -3.46
CA LEU A 60 16.41 7.10 -2.53
C LEU A 60 16.93 6.51 -1.21
N ILE A 61 17.91 5.62 -1.25
CA ILE A 61 18.58 5.07 -0.06
C ILE A 61 19.24 6.17 0.76
N ASN A 62 19.95 7.09 0.10
CA ASN A 62 20.57 8.24 0.76
C ASN A 62 19.53 9.16 1.41
N LEU A 63 18.39 9.41 0.72
CA LEU A 63 17.29 10.17 1.30
C LEU A 63 16.73 9.50 2.55
N VAL A 64 16.49 8.19 2.54
CA VAL A 64 15.97 7.41 3.68
C VAL A 64 16.98 7.46 4.85
N LYS A 65 18.28 7.18 4.60
CA LYS A 65 19.32 7.17 5.64
C LYS A 65 19.48 8.53 6.30
N ASN A 66 19.60 9.59 5.49
CA ASN A 66 19.81 10.95 6.01
C ASN A 66 18.62 11.43 6.82
N SER A 67 17.40 11.23 6.32
CA SER A 67 16.16 11.61 7.00
C SER A 67 15.93 10.82 8.28
N ALA A 68 16.20 9.52 8.27
CA ALA A 68 16.08 8.69 9.46
C ALA A 68 17.08 9.12 10.53
N ARG A 69 18.33 9.39 10.16
CA ARG A 69 19.37 9.88 11.08
C ARG A 69 19.02 11.25 11.66
N GLU A 70 18.52 12.15 10.83
CA GLU A 70 18.10 13.49 11.29
C GLU A 70 16.94 13.40 12.30
N PHE A 71 15.97 12.50 12.08
CA PHE A 71 14.76 12.43 12.91
C PHE A 71 14.89 11.47 14.10
N TYR A 72 15.53 10.31 13.93
CA TYR A 72 15.66 9.29 14.98
C TYR A 72 17.06 9.24 15.63
N GLY A 73 18.01 10.04 15.14
CA GLY A 73 19.41 9.97 15.57
C GLY A 73 20.06 8.64 15.19
N ASP A 74 20.73 8.01 16.12
CA ASP A 74 21.41 6.72 15.93
C ASP A 74 20.48 5.51 16.10
N THR A 75 19.17 5.73 16.32
CA THR A 75 18.20 4.63 16.45
C THR A 75 17.94 4.01 15.07
N PRO A 76 18.20 2.70 14.87
CA PRO A 76 17.97 2.04 13.59
C PRO A 76 16.50 2.02 13.20
N LEU A 77 16.22 2.04 11.91
CA LEU A 77 14.87 1.78 11.41
C LEU A 77 14.46 0.33 11.71
N GLU A 78 13.36 0.18 12.46
CA GLU A 78 12.75 -1.14 12.71
C GLU A 78 12.15 -1.73 11.45
N GLU A 79 11.53 -0.88 10.62
CA GLU A 79 10.78 -1.32 9.46
C GLU A 79 10.71 -0.25 8.37
N VAL A 80 10.82 -0.67 7.11
CA VAL A 80 10.49 0.14 5.94
C VAL A 80 9.36 -0.50 5.16
N VAL A 81 8.33 0.28 4.84
CA VAL A 81 7.22 -0.14 3.96
C VAL A 81 7.40 0.50 2.59
N ILE A 82 7.49 -0.33 1.56
CA ILE A 82 7.52 0.12 0.17
C ILE A 82 6.08 0.07 -0.36
N THR A 83 5.54 1.24 -0.73
CA THR A 83 4.12 1.42 -1.10
C THR A 83 3.98 2.47 -2.21
N GLY A 84 2.77 2.94 -2.48
CA GLY A 84 2.53 4.08 -3.38
C GLY A 84 1.42 3.87 -4.39
N GLY A 85 1.78 3.85 -5.69
CA GLY A 85 0.96 3.34 -6.77
C GLY A 85 1.05 1.82 -6.81
N GLU A 86 2.02 1.30 -7.59
CA GLU A 86 2.40 -0.11 -7.58
C GLU A 86 3.93 -0.25 -7.61
N PRO A 87 4.53 -0.72 -6.52
CA PRO A 87 5.98 -0.88 -6.43
C PRO A 87 6.56 -1.91 -7.40
N THR A 88 5.81 -2.98 -7.72
CA THR A 88 6.29 -4.11 -8.53
C THR A 88 6.41 -3.82 -10.04
N LEU A 89 6.13 -2.59 -10.48
CA LEU A 89 6.21 -2.20 -11.90
C LEU A 89 7.62 -2.34 -12.49
N ASP A 90 8.64 -2.06 -11.69
CA ASP A 90 10.05 -2.17 -12.09
C ASP A 90 10.75 -3.19 -11.19
N ARG A 91 10.97 -4.38 -11.75
CA ARG A 91 11.53 -5.53 -11.03
C ARG A 91 12.96 -5.29 -10.59
N GLU A 92 13.81 -4.81 -11.50
CA GLU A 92 15.23 -4.60 -11.21
C GLU A 92 15.42 -3.52 -10.15
N TYR A 93 14.70 -2.41 -10.27
CA TYR A 93 14.72 -1.34 -9.28
C TYR A 93 14.26 -1.82 -7.90
N LEU A 94 13.17 -2.59 -7.83
CA LEU A 94 12.62 -3.04 -6.54
C LEU A 94 13.53 -4.07 -5.86
N VAL A 95 14.12 -5.00 -6.61
CA VAL A 95 15.09 -5.98 -6.08
C VAL A 95 16.32 -5.26 -5.53
N ASP A 96 16.89 -4.30 -6.27
CA ASP A 96 18.04 -3.51 -5.82
C ASP A 96 17.70 -2.66 -4.59
N LEU A 97 16.53 -2.00 -4.59
CA LEU A 97 16.07 -1.21 -3.44
C LEU A 97 15.97 -2.06 -2.16
N ILE A 98 15.34 -3.23 -2.22
CA ILE A 98 15.21 -4.14 -1.08
C ILE A 98 16.57 -4.64 -0.61
N SER A 99 17.45 -5.00 -1.54
CA SER A 99 18.81 -5.45 -1.22
C SER A 99 19.62 -4.40 -0.46
N GLN A 100 19.52 -3.12 -0.86
CA GLN A 100 20.22 -2.04 -0.17
C GLN A 100 19.56 -1.65 1.16
N LEU A 101 18.23 -1.71 1.27
CA LEU A 101 17.51 -1.47 2.53
C LEU A 101 17.86 -2.49 3.60
N LYS A 102 18.00 -3.77 3.24
CA LYS A 102 18.34 -4.87 4.15
C LYS A 102 19.58 -4.61 5.00
N GLU A 103 20.52 -3.84 4.49
CA GLU A 103 21.79 -3.56 5.16
C GLU A 103 21.64 -2.70 6.45
N PHE A 104 20.50 -1.98 6.60
CA PHE A 104 20.32 -1.04 7.74
C PHE A 104 18.90 -0.98 8.31
N VAL A 105 18.01 -1.87 7.88
CA VAL A 105 16.59 -1.92 8.32
C VAL A 105 16.27 -3.29 8.89
N GLY A 106 15.52 -3.34 9.99
CA GLY A 106 15.14 -4.59 10.67
C GLY A 106 14.10 -5.42 9.90
N GLY A 107 13.19 -4.77 9.18
CA GLY A 107 12.16 -5.44 8.39
C GLY A 107 11.76 -4.64 7.15
N ILE A 108 11.43 -5.32 6.06
CA ILE A 108 11.01 -4.71 4.80
C ILE A 108 9.66 -5.28 4.41
N VAL A 109 8.67 -4.40 4.31
CA VAL A 109 7.28 -4.71 3.93
C VAL A 109 6.99 -4.17 2.54
N LEU A 110 6.39 -5.00 1.69
CA LEU A 110 5.92 -4.60 0.37
C LEU A 110 4.40 -4.52 0.35
N ASP A 111 3.84 -3.32 0.17
CA ASP A 111 2.42 -3.12 -0.13
C ASP A 111 2.21 -3.15 -1.65
N THR A 112 1.46 -4.13 -2.16
CA THR A 112 1.28 -4.34 -3.60
C THR A 112 -0.15 -4.75 -3.95
N ASN A 113 -0.60 -4.45 -5.17
CA ASN A 113 -1.82 -5.04 -5.71
C ASN A 113 -1.66 -6.53 -6.07
N GLY A 114 -0.44 -7.06 -6.00
CA GLY A 114 -0.11 -8.46 -6.16
C GLY A 114 -0.19 -9.02 -7.59
N TYR A 115 -0.60 -8.23 -8.58
CA TYR A 115 -0.84 -8.71 -9.94
C TYR A 115 0.43 -9.14 -10.68
N LEU A 116 1.54 -8.42 -10.49
CA LEU A 116 2.83 -8.68 -11.13
C LEU A 116 3.75 -9.59 -10.30
N LEU A 117 3.39 -9.86 -9.04
CA LEU A 117 4.23 -10.58 -8.07
C LEU A 117 4.09 -12.10 -8.24
N ASP A 118 4.56 -12.64 -9.36
CA ASP A 118 4.57 -14.07 -9.58
C ASP A 118 5.60 -14.81 -8.69
N LYS A 119 5.57 -16.14 -8.73
CA LYS A 119 6.41 -16.98 -7.88
C LYS A 119 7.91 -16.69 -8.02
N VAL A 120 8.39 -16.39 -9.23
CA VAL A 120 9.82 -16.14 -9.49
C VAL A 120 10.20 -14.77 -8.96
N TYR A 121 9.40 -13.76 -9.24
CA TYR A 121 9.64 -12.41 -8.75
C TYR A 121 9.59 -12.34 -7.21
N LEU A 122 8.59 -13.00 -6.60
CA LEU A 122 8.52 -13.09 -5.14
C LEU A 122 9.78 -13.72 -4.54
N GLN A 123 10.29 -14.80 -5.14
CA GLN A 123 11.49 -15.48 -4.65
C GLN A 123 12.72 -14.54 -4.68
N GLU A 124 12.90 -13.77 -5.74
CA GLU A 124 13.99 -12.79 -5.84
C GLU A 124 13.88 -11.71 -4.77
N LEU A 125 12.66 -11.21 -4.49
CA LEU A 125 12.46 -10.22 -3.43
C LEU A 125 12.76 -10.78 -2.04
N ILE A 126 12.41 -12.05 -1.79
CA ILE A 126 12.73 -12.74 -0.52
C ILE A 126 14.25 -12.88 -0.37
N GLU A 127 14.95 -13.31 -1.42
CA GLU A 127 16.41 -13.43 -1.43
C GLU A 127 17.10 -12.06 -1.25
N ALA A 128 16.53 -11.00 -1.81
CA ALA A 128 16.98 -9.63 -1.61
C ALA A 128 16.77 -9.14 -0.16
N GLY A 129 15.81 -9.70 0.59
CA GLY A 129 15.59 -9.35 1.99
C GLY A 129 14.16 -8.95 2.36
N LEU A 130 13.18 -9.19 1.50
CA LEU A 130 11.76 -8.94 1.81
C LEU A 130 11.30 -9.82 2.98
N THR A 131 10.64 -9.20 3.97
CA THR A 131 10.18 -9.91 5.19
C THR A 131 8.66 -10.07 5.27
N GLU A 132 7.89 -9.18 4.62
CA GLU A 132 6.43 -9.22 4.64
C GLU A 132 5.86 -8.70 3.30
N VAL A 133 4.79 -9.32 2.82
CA VAL A 133 4.00 -8.82 1.69
C VAL A 133 2.59 -8.50 2.17
N THR A 134 2.14 -7.30 1.89
CA THR A 134 0.74 -6.89 2.03
C THR A 134 0.08 -6.90 0.65
N PHE A 135 -0.77 -7.88 0.40
CA PHE A 135 -1.57 -7.97 -0.83
C PHE A 135 -2.84 -7.15 -0.73
N ASP A 136 -3.09 -6.27 -1.67
CA ASP A 136 -4.35 -5.54 -1.80
C ASP A 136 -5.35 -6.30 -2.68
N LEU A 137 -6.13 -7.22 -2.12
CA LEU A 137 -7.22 -7.90 -2.83
C LEU A 137 -8.48 -7.02 -2.81
N LYS A 138 -8.84 -6.47 -3.98
CA LYS A 138 -9.85 -5.41 -4.07
C LYS A 138 -11.28 -5.92 -4.08
N ALA A 139 -11.54 -7.12 -4.60
CA ALA A 139 -12.82 -7.84 -4.53
C ALA A 139 -12.59 -9.32 -4.81
N TRP A 140 -13.53 -10.17 -4.37
CA TRP A 140 -13.55 -11.61 -4.67
C TRP A 140 -14.15 -11.90 -6.04
N ASP A 141 -15.31 -11.32 -6.34
CA ASP A 141 -15.95 -11.50 -7.64
C ASP A 141 -15.08 -10.94 -8.75
N GLU A 142 -14.74 -11.78 -9.73
CA GLU A 142 -13.80 -11.43 -10.80
C GLU A 142 -14.30 -10.23 -11.63
N LYS A 143 -15.61 -10.23 -11.99
CA LYS A 143 -16.19 -9.16 -12.80
C LYS A 143 -16.24 -7.85 -12.01
N LEU A 144 -16.54 -7.93 -10.72
CA LEU A 144 -16.48 -6.77 -9.83
C LEU A 144 -15.06 -6.25 -9.71
N HIS A 145 -14.08 -7.14 -9.56
CA HIS A 145 -12.66 -6.76 -9.49
C HIS A 145 -12.21 -6.09 -10.79
N GLU A 146 -12.57 -6.64 -11.96
CA GLU A 146 -12.27 -6.04 -13.27
C GLU A 146 -12.95 -4.68 -13.44
N TRP A 147 -14.21 -4.55 -13.07
CA TRP A 147 -14.92 -3.27 -13.12
C TRP A 147 -14.27 -2.22 -12.23
N TYR A 148 -13.78 -2.63 -11.03
CA TYR A 148 -13.22 -1.71 -10.06
C TYR A 148 -11.77 -1.32 -10.37
N THR A 149 -10.95 -2.25 -10.88
CA THR A 149 -9.49 -2.08 -11.05
C THR A 149 -9.02 -1.99 -12.49
N GLY A 150 -9.77 -2.55 -13.43
CA GLY A 150 -9.38 -2.81 -14.82
C GLY A 150 -8.71 -4.16 -15.06
N TYR A 151 -8.58 -5.03 -14.04
CA TYR A 151 -7.87 -6.31 -14.11
C TYR A 151 -8.61 -7.42 -13.37
N SER A 152 -8.46 -8.68 -13.86
CA SER A 152 -8.91 -9.88 -13.16
C SER A 152 -8.12 -10.10 -11.85
N ASN A 153 -8.77 -10.67 -10.83
CA ASN A 153 -8.12 -11.04 -9.58
C ASN A 153 -7.42 -12.41 -9.60
N ARG A 154 -7.57 -13.21 -10.64
CA ARG A 154 -7.06 -14.61 -10.70
C ARG A 154 -5.57 -14.70 -10.38
N ARG A 155 -4.76 -13.85 -11.01
CA ARG A 155 -3.31 -13.83 -10.75
C ARG A 155 -2.98 -13.44 -9.31
N ILE A 156 -3.76 -12.54 -8.71
CA ILE A 156 -3.56 -12.11 -7.33
C ILE A 156 -3.84 -13.27 -6.38
N LEU A 157 -4.94 -13.98 -6.57
CA LEU A 157 -5.30 -15.17 -5.77
C LEU A 157 -4.22 -16.26 -5.86
N GLU A 158 -3.72 -16.53 -7.07
CA GLU A 158 -2.61 -17.46 -7.31
C GLU A 158 -1.32 -16.98 -6.61
N ASN A 159 -1.01 -15.69 -6.69
CA ASN A 159 0.20 -15.12 -6.09
C ASN A 159 0.14 -15.12 -4.56
N ILE A 160 -1.04 -14.92 -3.95
CA ILE A 160 -1.24 -15.11 -2.50
C ILE A 160 -0.96 -16.57 -2.10
N GLN A 161 -1.50 -17.55 -2.84
CA GLN A 161 -1.23 -18.97 -2.59
C GLN A 161 0.25 -19.30 -2.74
N ASN A 162 0.92 -18.77 -3.77
CA ASN A 162 2.35 -18.97 -4.02
C ASN A 162 3.24 -18.35 -2.92
N ALA A 163 2.78 -17.31 -2.26
CA ALA A 163 3.51 -16.62 -1.18
C ALA A 163 3.37 -17.32 0.18
N TYR A 164 2.29 -18.09 0.38
CA TYR A 164 2.01 -18.77 1.65
C TYR A 164 3.16 -19.70 2.08
N GLY A 165 3.58 -19.58 3.34
CA GLY A 165 4.67 -20.36 3.93
C GLY A 165 6.09 -19.96 3.47
N LYS A 166 6.24 -18.87 2.67
CA LYS A 166 7.56 -18.39 2.21
C LYS A 166 7.92 -17.03 2.77
N VAL A 167 6.94 -16.19 3.01
CA VAL A 167 7.08 -14.85 3.56
C VAL A 167 5.85 -14.56 4.41
N LYS A 168 5.95 -13.66 5.37
CA LYS A 168 4.79 -13.21 6.13
C LYS A 168 3.80 -12.50 5.21
N ILE A 169 2.51 -12.86 5.32
CA ILE A 169 1.45 -12.33 4.46
C ILE A 169 0.45 -11.53 5.28
N VAL A 170 0.11 -10.36 4.76
CA VAL A 170 -1.08 -9.60 5.12
C VAL A 170 -1.94 -9.46 3.88
N VAL A 171 -3.25 -9.70 3.98
CA VAL A 171 -4.19 -9.38 2.91
C VAL A 171 -5.03 -8.18 3.33
N ASN A 172 -5.07 -7.15 2.50
CA ASN A 172 -5.88 -5.96 2.71
C ASN A 172 -7.09 -5.97 1.78
N THR A 173 -8.25 -5.65 2.31
CA THR A 173 -9.45 -5.32 1.50
C THR A 173 -10.08 -4.04 2.02
N VAL A 174 -10.49 -3.17 1.10
CA VAL A 174 -11.23 -1.96 1.46
C VAL A 174 -12.73 -2.27 1.40
N PHE A 175 -13.39 -2.17 2.54
CA PHE A 175 -14.85 -2.27 2.62
C PHE A 175 -15.51 -1.05 1.96
N ILE A 176 -16.32 -1.28 0.95
CA ILE A 176 -17.01 -0.25 0.16
C ILE A 176 -18.51 -0.57 0.17
N PRO A 177 -19.35 0.18 0.90
CA PRO A 177 -20.77 -0.13 1.04
C PRO A 177 -21.48 -0.34 -0.30
N GLY A 178 -22.13 -1.51 -0.46
CA GLY A 178 -22.88 -1.89 -1.65
C GLY A 178 -22.02 -2.29 -2.86
N ILE A 179 -20.69 -2.37 -2.71
CA ILE A 179 -19.76 -2.78 -3.77
C ILE A 179 -18.85 -3.91 -3.27
N VAL A 180 -17.98 -3.62 -2.33
CA VAL A 180 -17.15 -4.61 -1.63
C VAL A 180 -17.66 -4.66 -0.20
N ASP A 181 -18.79 -5.28 -0.03
CA ASP A 181 -19.55 -5.37 1.22
C ASP A 181 -19.25 -6.67 1.99
N GLU A 182 -20.09 -6.97 2.98
CA GLU A 182 -19.94 -8.14 3.83
C GLU A 182 -19.85 -9.45 3.04
N ARG A 183 -20.54 -9.56 1.89
CA ARG A 183 -20.53 -10.79 1.07
C ARG A 183 -19.19 -11.02 0.38
N GLU A 184 -18.59 -9.95 -0.12
CA GLU A 184 -17.26 -10.01 -0.73
C GLU A 184 -16.18 -10.32 0.34
N ILE A 185 -16.27 -9.67 1.50
CA ILE A 185 -15.39 -9.88 2.64
C ILE A 185 -15.47 -11.34 3.12
N GLU A 186 -16.67 -11.91 3.23
CA GLU A 186 -16.88 -13.31 3.64
C GLU A 186 -16.21 -14.30 2.68
N LYS A 187 -16.39 -14.10 1.36
CA LYS A 187 -15.79 -14.97 0.35
C LYS A 187 -14.26 -14.92 0.37
N ILE A 188 -13.69 -13.72 0.58
CA ILE A 188 -12.23 -13.57 0.74
C ILE A 188 -11.77 -14.27 2.01
N ALA A 189 -12.45 -14.07 3.15
CA ALA A 189 -12.11 -14.70 4.42
C ALA A 189 -12.15 -16.23 4.30
N LYS A 190 -13.17 -16.78 3.64
CA LYS A 190 -13.28 -18.22 3.38
C LYS A 190 -12.10 -18.73 2.55
N PHE A 191 -11.77 -18.09 1.44
CA PHE A 191 -10.62 -18.45 0.62
C PHE A 191 -9.31 -18.43 1.42
N LEU A 192 -9.09 -17.37 2.20
CA LEU A 192 -7.88 -17.26 3.01
C LEU A 192 -7.81 -18.36 4.08
N SER A 193 -8.92 -18.67 4.73
CA SER A 193 -8.98 -19.75 5.72
C SER A 193 -8.74 -21.14 5.13
N GLU A 194 -9.07 -21.38 3.86
CA GLU A 194 -8.84 -22.65 3.17
C GLU A 194 -7.35 -22.86 2.84
N ILE A 195 -6.58 -21.79 2.63
CA ILE A 195 -5.14 -21.89 2.35
C ILE A 195 -4.28 -21.75 3.60
N ASP A 196 -4.79 -21.09 4.65
CA ASP A 196 -4.04 -20.75 5.87
C ASP A 196 -4.17 -21.83 6.95
N ASN A 197 -3.55 -22.99 6.71
CA ASN A 197 -3.59 -24.11 7.64
C ASN A 197 -2.74 -23.93 8.92
N LYS A 198 -1.92 -22.86 8.99
CA LYS A 198 -1.06 -22.53 10.14
C LYS A 198 -1.48 -21.27 10.89
N GLU A 199 -2.54 -20.61 10.43
CA GLU A 199 -3.01 -19.35 11.00
C GLU A 199 -1.94 -18.22 10.95
N GLU A 200 -1.23 -18.14 9.82
CA GLU A 200 -0.12 -17.19 9.59
C GLU A 200 -0.51 -15.98 8.74
N ILE A 201 -1.70 -15.99 8.10
CA ILE A 201 -2.17 -14.87 7.29
C ILE A 201 -2.94 -13.88 8.15
N ASP A 202 -2.52 -12.62 8.13
CA ASP A 202 -3.31 -11.52 8.69
C ASP A 202 -4.30 -11.00 7.63
N TYR A 203 -5.61 -11.04 7.91
CA TYR A 203 -6.59 -10.40 7.04
C TYR A 203 -7.05 -9.06 7.62
N ARG A 204 -6.81 -7.97 6.88
CA ARG A 204 -7.06 -6.60 7.32
C ARG A 204 -8.19 -5.95 6.51
N ILE A 205 -9.24 -5.53 7.20
CA ILE A 205 -10.33 -4.75 6.61
C ILE A 205 -10.05 -3.26 6.81
N ASN A 206 -10.01 -2.51 5.72
CA ASN A 206 -9.88 -1.06 5.71
C ASN A 206 -11.20 -0.40 5.30
N ARG A 207 -11.46 0.82 5.77
CA ARG A 207 -12.65 1.58 5.40
C ARG A 207 -12.43 2.37 4.12
N PHE A 208 -13.43 2.41 3.27
CA PHE A 208 -13.49 3.32 2.15
C PHE A 208 -13.55 4.78 2.62
N ARG A 209 -12.94 5.67 1.85
CA ARG A 209 -12.90 7.11 2.11
C ARG A 209 -13.37 7.86 0.89
N ALA A 210 -14.68 8.10 0.81
CA ALA A 210 -15.31 8.75 -0.31
C ALA A 210 -14.77 10.16 -0.58
N GLU A 211 -14.36 10.86 0.49
CA GLU A 211 -13.81 12.20 0.42
C GLU A 211 -12.42 12.29 -0.21
N LEU A 212 -11.70 11.15 -0.29
CA LEU A 212 -10.35 11.07 -0.86
C LEU A 212 -10.30 10.33 -2.19
N SER A 213 -11.36 9.58 -2.54
CA SER A 213 -11.37 8.72 -3.70
C SER A 213 -11.42 9.49 -5.03
N TYR A 214 -10.83 8.91 -6.06
CA TYR A 214 -10.88 9.45 -7.43
C TYR A 214 -12.31 9.54 -7.94
N GLU A 215 -13.07 8.46 -7.82
CA GLU A 215 -14.48 8.41 -8.14
C GLU A 215 -15.26 8.14 -6.85
N LYS A 216 -16.35 8.87 -6.64
CA LYS A 216 -17.25 8.64 -5.51
C LYS A 216 -18.16 7.46 -5.80
N VAL A 217 -17.59 6.26 -5.87
CA VAL A 217 -18.33 5.03 -6.19
C VAL A 217 -19.31 4.63 -5.08
N SER A 218 -19.09 5.10 -3.84
CA SER A 218 -19.95 4.83 -2.68
C SER A 218 -19.75 5.90 -1.59
N ARG A 219 -20.48 5.77 -0.49
CA ARG A 219 -20.33 6.54 0.74
C ARG A 219 -19.27 5.91 1.67
N ASN A 220 -18.88 6.61 2.71
CA ASN A 220 -18.10 6.02 3.79
C ASN A 220 -18.93 4.95 4.50
N PRO A 221 -18.32 3.81 4.90
CA PRO A 221 -19.00 2.82 5.74
C PRO A 221 -19.27 3.39 7.14
N SER A 222 -20.36 2.93 7.76
CA SER A 222 -20.61 3.18 9.16
C SER A 222 -19.72 2.30 10.06
N PRO A 223 -19.52 2.67 11.35
CA PRO A 223 -18.80 1.81 12.29
C PRO A 223 -19.41 0.41 12.40
N GLU A 224 -20.74 0.32 12.41
CA GLU A 224 -21.48 -0.94 12.53
C GLU A 224 -21.29 -1.85 11.31
N GLU A 225 -21.17 -1.29 10.10
CA GLU A 225 -20.85 -2.04 8.90
C GLU A 225 -19.44 -2.65 8.99
N ILE A 226 -18.48 -1.89 9.46
CA ILE A 226 -17.11 -2.39 9.66
C ILE A 226 -17.06 -3.46 10.77
N GLU A 227 -17.79 -3.28 11.87
CA GLU A 227 -17.87 -4.27 12.95
C GLU A 227 -18.53 -5.57 12.49
N ARG A 228 -19.58 -5.51 11.66
CA ARG A 228 -20.20 -6.70 11.07
C ARG A 228 -19.22 -7.42 10.13
N ALA A 229 -18.56 -6.69 9.24
CA ALA A 229 -17.56 -7.27 8.35
C ALA A 229 -16.42 -7.95 9.15
N TYR A 230 -15.95 -7.30 10.21
CA TYR A 230 -14.94 -7.89 11.09
C TYR A 230 -15.44 -9.16 11.79
N SER A 231 -16.67 -9.15 12.31
CA SER A 231 -17.27 -10.30 12.98
C SER A 231 -17.38 -11.52 12.05
N ILE A 232 -17.68 -11.27 10.76
CA ILE A 232 -17.72 -12.32 9.73
C ILE A 232 -16.31 -12.92 9.56
N VAL A 233 -15.29 -12.08 9.39
CA VAL A 233 -13.91 -12.53 9.20
C VAL A 233 -13.41 -13.31 10.42
N ALA A 234 -13.71 -12.83 11.63
CA ALA A 234 -13.32 -13.51 12.88
C ALA A 234 -13.93 -14.92 13.03
N GLY A 235 -15.01 -15.21 12.29
CA GLY A 235 -15.60 -16.56 12.21
C GLY A 235 -14.80 -17.54 11.35
N TYR A 236 -13.97 -17.02 10.42
CA TYR A 236 -13.14 -17.82 9.52
C TYR A 236 -11.65 -17.81 9.91
N MET A 237 -11.16 -16.68 10.40
CA MET A 237 -9.73 -16.44 10.62
C MET A 237 -9.48 -15.89 12.02
N LYS A 238 -8.53 -16.52 12.75
CA LYS A 238 -8.13 -16.04 14.09
C LYS A 238 -7.35 -14.73 14.04
N ASN A 239 -6.51 -14.56 13.02
CA ASN A 239 -5.67 -13.36 12.83
C ASN A 239 -6.37 -12.31 11.96
N SER A 240 -7.59 -11.95 12.32
CA SER A 240 -8.30 -10.87 11.64
C SER A 240 -8.01 -9.54 12.31
N VAL A 241 -7.75 -8.51 11.52
CA VAL A 241 -7.42 -7.17 12.00
C VAL A 241 -8.30 -6.13 11.33
N ILE A 242 -8.98 -5.32 12.14
CA ILE A 242 -9.56 -4.09 11.64
C ILE A 242 -8.40 -3.11 11.38
N GLY A 243 -8.28 -2.62 10.15
CA GLY A 243 -7.28 -1.63 9.80
C GLY A 243 -7.34 -0.43 10.76
N LYS A 244 -6.19 0.02 11.25
CA LYS A 244 -6.10 1.11 12.24
C LYS A 244 -6.84 2.40 11.84
N SER A 245 -7.12 2.56 10.55
CA SER A 245 -7.95 3.62 10.00
C SER A 245 -9.44 3.46 10.31
N CYS A 246 -9.88 2.25 10.65
CA CYS A 246 -11.28 1.92 10.95
C CYS A 246 -11.59 1.97 12.44
N VAL A 247 -10.59 1.78 13.30
CA VAL A 247 -10.78 1.68 14.74
C VAL A 247 -10.67 3.04 15.39
N ARG A 248 -11.79 3.48 15.94
CA ARG A 248 -12.01 4.51 16.95
C ARG A 248 -12.05 5.95 16.47
N GLU A 249 -13.14 6.59 16.88
CA GLU A 249 -13.15 8.00 17.23
C GLU A 249 -11.87 8.33 18.01
N ARG A 250 -11.08 9.22 17.45
CA ARG A 250 -9.85 9.68 18.08
C ARG A 250 -10.20 10.26 19.44
N LYS A 251 -9.49 9.87 20.48
CA LYS A 251 -9.48 10.67 21.71
C LYS A 251 -9.21 12.10 21.28
N VAL A 252 -10.18 12.96 21.52
CA VAL A 252 -10.12 14.40 21.23
C VAL A 252 -8.83 14.93 21.86
N GLY A 253 -7.94 15.53 21.05
CA GLY A 253 -6.75 16.21 21.52
C GLY A 253 -5.40 15.70 21.02
N VAL A 254 -5.28 14.50 20.43
CA VAL A 254 -4.01 14.04 19.87
C VAL A 254 -4.01 14.22 18.33
N LYS A 255 -3.42 15.31 17.87
CA LYS A 255 -3.10 15.48 16.44
C LYS A 255 -1.97 14.50 16.09
N ARG A 256 -2.32 13.33 15.53
CA ARG A 256 -1.33 12.44 14.94
C ARG A 256 -0.84 13.09 13.65
N GLY A 257 0.40 13.50 13.66
CA GLY A 257 1.16 13.90 12.48
C GLY A 257 2.09 12.76 12.05
N TRP A 258 2.63 12.90 10.89
CA TRP A 258 3.79 12.17 10.40
C TRP A 258 4.72 13.14 9.68
N LEU A 259 5.98 12.79 9.68
CA LEU A 259 6.98 13.58 9.02
C LEU A 259 7.05 13.14 7.56
N THR A 260 6.81 14.07 6.64
CA THR A 260 6.98 13.87 5.21
C THR A 260 8.31 14.47 4.78
N VAL A 261 9.10 13.69 4.06
CA VAL A 261 10.37 14.10 3.48
C VAL A 261 10.22 14.10 1.97
N PHE A 262 10.49 15.24 1.34
CA PHE A 262 10.47 15.40 -0.09
C PHE A 262 11.82 15.02 -0.72
N PRO A 263 11.87 14.74 -2.05
CA PRO A 263 13.12 14.35 -2.73
C PRO A 263 14.28 15.33 -2.57
N ASP A 264 14.00 16.62 -2.37
CA ASP A 264 15.00 17.68 -2.10
C ASP A 264 15.51 17.68 -0.65
N GLY A 265 15.06 16.75 0.20
CA GLY A 265 15.37 16.68 1.61
C GLY A 265 14.52 17.56 2.51
N THR A 266 13.58 18.35 1.95
CA THR A 266 12.69 19.19 2.78
C THR A 266 11.81 18.35 3.67
N LEU A 267 11.79 18.66 4.96
CA LEU A 267 10.98 18.01 5.99
C LEU A 267 9.71 18.83 6.27
N LYS A 268 8.56 18.19 6.22
CA LYS A 268 7.29 18.82 6.58
C LYS A 268 6.47 17.92 7.49
N ARG A 269 6.14 18.41 8.68
CA ARG A 269 5.16 17.74 9.52
C ARG A 269 3.78 17.91 8.92
N ARG A 270 3.10 16.79 8.64
CA ARG A 270 1.78 16.77 8.02
C ARG A 270 0.76 16.14 8.94
N THR A 271 -0.43 16.66 8.89
CA THR A 271 -1.61 16.11 9.55
C THR A 271 -2.52 15.42 8.51
N LEU A 272 -3.54 14.72 8.97
CA LEU A 272 -4.54 14.16 8.07
C LEU A 272 -5.29 15.23 7.28
N ASP A 273 -5.44 16.43 7.84
CA ASP A 273 -6.13 17.53 7.16
C ASP A 273 -5.28 18.09 6.03
N ASP A 274 -3.97 18.21 6.21
CA ASP A 274 -3.04 18.57 5.14
C ASP A 274 -3.13 17.58 3.96
N TYR A 275 -3.13 16.29 4.25
CA TYR A 275 -3.26 15.25 3.24
C TYR A 275 -4.60 15.32 2.48
N ARG A 276 -5.70 15.63 3.18
CA ARG A 276 -7.03 15.83 2.58
C ARG A 276 -7.05 17.00 1.62
N GLU A 277 -6.48 18.14 2.01
CA GLU A 277 -6.45 19.34 1.16
C GLU A 277 -5.60 19.14 -0.09
N GLU A 278 -4.43 18.52 0.04
CA GLU A 278 -3.57 18.22 -1.11
C GLU A 278 -4.22 17.25 -2.09
N ASN A 279 -4.87 16.19 -1.62
CA ASN A 279 -5.64 15.29 -2.50
C ASN A 279 -6.78 16.01 -3.21
N LYS A 280 -7.48 16.91 -2.54
CA LYS A 280 -8.51 17.74 -3.19
C LYS A 280 -7.94 18.64 -4.28
N MET A 281 -6.77 19.25 -4.04
CA MET A 281 -6.11 20.11 -5.02
C MET A 281 -5.62 19.29 -6.24
N LEU A 282 -5.02 18.12 -6.02
CA LEU A 282 -4.56 17.24 -7.08
C LEU A 282 -5.75 16.70 -7.89
N ASN A 283 -6.85 16.33 -7.26
CA ASN A 283 -8.06 15.89 -7.95
C ASN A 283 -8.71 17.02 -8.76
N LYS A 284 -8.67 18.28 -8.31
CA LYS A 284 -9.15 19.43 -9.09
C LYS A 284 -8.28 19.71 -10.34
N ARG A 285 -6.96 19.56 -10.25
CA ARG A 285 -6.06 19.75 -11.41
C ARG A 285 -6.26 18.68 -12.50
N ARG A 286 -6.67 17.47 -12.13
CA ARG A 286 -6.92 16.35 -13.06
C ARG A 286 -8.23 16.48 -13.85
N VAL A 287 -9.23 17.18 -13.33
CA VAL A 287 -10.50 17.44 -14.03
C VAL A 287 -10.35 18.55 -15.10
N THR A 288 -9.25 19.27 -15.09
CA THR A 288 -9.03 20.42 -16.01
C THR A 288 -8.15 20.06 -17.22
N VAL A 289 -7.73 18.80 -17.37
CA VAL A 289 -7.03 18.29 -18.56
C VAL A 289 -7.97 17.32 -19.27
N VAL A 290 -8.93 17.89 -19.98
CA VAL A 290 -9.73 17.25 -21.02
C VAL A 290 -9.48 18.01 -22.31
#